data_4020ac5bc638dbb2919dc4c4f90c906b
#
_entry.id   4020ac5bc638dbb2919dc4c4f90c906b
#
_cell.length_a   1.000
_cell.length_b   1.000
_cell.length_c   1.000
_cell.angle_alpha   90.00
_cell.angle_beta   90.00
_cell.angle_gamma   90.00
#
_symmetry.space_group_name_H-M   'P 1'
#
loop_
_entity.id
_entity.type
_entity.pdbx_description
1 polymer ?
#
loop_
_entity_poly.entity_id
_entity_poly.type
_entity_poly.pdbx_seq_one_letter_code
_entity_poly.pdbx_strand_id
1 'polypeptide(L)'
;MGDIALGIITVSNYDYNHQSKLNAAFVKAYNADYHRNPDFFSIGGYDGMHLIYAALKKTGGKTDGEDLIAAAKGMSWESPRGPITIDPETRDIIQTVHMFQVEKVGDQLLNVEIDKVENVKDPVKERMKH
;
A
#
# COMPACT_ATOMS: atom_id res chain seq x y z
N MET A 1 5.04 10.12 22.10
CA MET A 1 4.03 11.17 22.42
C MET A 1 3.13 10.75 23.60
N GLY A 2 2.99 9.49 23.88
CA GLY A 2 2.12 8.99 24.96
C GLY A 2 0.66 9.38 24.76
N ASP A 3 -0.11 9.40 25.85
CA ASP A 3 -1.58 9.59 25.82
C ASP A 3 -2.04 10.93 25.20
N ILE A 4 -1.15 11.89 25.00
CA ILE A 4 -1.46 13.15 24.29
C ILE A 4 -1.81 12.93 22.81
N ALA A 5 -1.44 11.76 22.25
CA ALA A 5 -1.77 11.41 20.88
C ALA A 5 -3.18 10.82 20.70
N LEU A 6 -3.88 10.49 21.79
CA LEU A 6 -5.23 9.93 21.73
C LEU A 6 -6.19 10.83 20.98
N GLY A 7 -6.97 10.21 20.07
CA GLY A 7 -7.95 10.93 19.25
C GLY A 7 -7.38 11.64 18.01
N ILE A 8 -6.06 11.68 17.81
CA ILE A 8 -5.49 12.23 16.58
C ILE A 8 -5.98 11.42 15.39
N ILE A 9 -6.47 12.11 14.36
CA ILE A 9 -6.85 11.52 13.09
C ILE A 9 -5.69 11.65 12.11
N THR A 10 -5.35 10.55 11.44
CA THR A 10 -4.33 10.49 10.40
C THR A 10 -4.89 9.87 9.14
N VAL A 11 -4.26 10.16 8.00
CA VAL A 11 -4.63 9.60 6.70
C VAL A 11 -3.38 9.01 6.07
N SER A 12 -3.46 7.75 5.63
CA SER A 12 -2.34 7.05 5.00
C SER A 12 -2.86 5.96 4.07
N ASN A 13 -1.99 5.50 3.20
CA ASN A 13 -2.26 4.34 2.35
C ASN A 13 -1.87 3.00 3.01
N TYR A 14 -1.29 3.02 4.21
CA TYR A 14 -0.90 1.82 4.94
C TYR A 14 -0.69 2.10 6.43
N ASP A 15 -1.13 1.16 7.25
CA ASP A 15 -0.71 0.98 8.63
C ASP A 15 -0.59 -0.53 8.91
N TYR A 16 0.38 -0.94 9.74
CA TYR A 16 0.62 -2.36 10.04
C TYR A 16 -0.54 -3.02 10.79
N ASN A 17 -1.45 -2.23 11.36
CA ASN A 17 -2.69 -2.72 11.99
C ASN A 17 -3.84 -2.95 10.99
N HIS A 18 -3.66 -2.68 9.69
CA HIS A 18 -4.70 -2.94 8.69
C HIS A 18 -5.18 -4.39 8.75
N GLN A 19 -6.50 -4.56 8.85
CA GLN A 19 -7.14 -5.85 9.13
C GLN A 19 -7.35 -6.67 7.84
N SER A 20 -6.30 -7.36 7.40
CA SER A 20 -6.39 -8.36 6.33
C SER A 20 -5.48 -9.56 6.63
N LYS A 21 -5.83 -10.73 6.08
CA LYS A 21 -5.01 -11.94 6.22
C LYS A 21 -3.63 -11.75 5.59
N LEU A 22 -3.58 -11.04 4.46
CA LEU A 22 -2.33 -10.80 3.74
C LEU A 22 -1.43 -9.85 4.54
N ASN A 23 -2.00 -8.80 5.14
CA ASN A 23 -1.25 -7.91 6.01
C ASN A 23 -0.73 -8.64 7.25
N ALA A 24 -1.55 -9.45 7.91
CA ALA A 24 -1.11 -10.22 9.07
C ALA A 24 0.09 -11.14 8.74
N ALA A 25 0.08 -11.78 7.56
CA ALA A 25 1.19 -12.60 7.09
C ALA A 25 2.44 -11.74 6.79
N PHE A 26 2.28 -10.60 6.14
CA PHE A 26 3.35 -9.67 5.84
C PHE A 26 4.01 -9.12 7.11
N VAL A 27 3.21 -8.63 8.07
CA VAL A 27 3.71 -8.12 9.36
C VAL A 27 4.46 -9.20 10.11
N LYS A 28 3.93 -10.43 10.15
CA LYS A 28 4.60 -11.56 10.81
C LYS A 28 5.96 -11.86 10.19
N ALA A 29 6.04 -11.95 8.86
CA ALA A 29 7.29 -12.22 8.16
C ALA A 29 8.31 -11.07 8.36
N TYR A 30 7.86 -9.83 8.22
CA TYR A 30 8.70 -8.65 8.40
C TYR A 30 9.27 -8.56 9.83
N ASN A 31 8.45 -8.83 10.85
CA ASN A 31 8.89 -8.87 12.24
C ASN A 31 9.92 -9.97 12.51
N ALA A 32 9.76 -11.14 11.88
CA ALA A 32 10.72 -12.25 12.04
C ALA A 32 12.11 -11.86 11.51
N ASP A 33 12.18 -11.11 10.42
CA ASP A 33 13.44 -10.74 9.78
C ASP A 33 14.06 -9.46 10.36
N TYR A 34 13.23 -8.47 10.72
CA TYR A 34 13.70 -7.12 11.08
C TYR A 34 13.44 -6.71 12.52
N HIS A 35 12.75 -7.53 13.33
CA HIS A 35 12.40 -7.28 14.74
C HIS A 35 11.69 -5.94 15.00
N ARG A 36 10.90 -5.49 14.02
CA ARG A 36 10.07 -4.28 14.08
C ARG A 36 8.86 -4.39 13.17
N ASN A 37 7.84 -3.54 13.40
CA ASN A 37 6.70 -3.48 12.50
C ASN A 37 7.07 -2.81 11.17
N PRO A 38 6.49 -3.26 10.04
CA PRO A 38 6.64 -2.58 8.77
C PRO A 38 5.95 -1.21 8.80
N ASP A 39 6.45 -0.32 7.97
CA ASP A 39 5.92 1.02 7.73
C ASP A 39 5.52 1.21 6.27
N PHE A 40 5.10 2.41 5.88
CA PHE A 40 4.68 2.68 4.51
C PHE A 40 5.83 2.61 3.48
N PHE A 41 7.08 2.76 3.89
CA PHE A 41 8.24 2.50 3.00
C PHE A 41 8.42 1.00 2.77
N SER A 42 8.26 0.21 3.82
CA SER A 42 8.37 -1.25 3.75
C SER A 42 7.34 -1.84 2.80
N ILE A 43 6.08 -1.39 2.88
CA ILE A 43 5.03 -1.85 1.97
C ILE A 43 5.26 -1.35 0.54
N GLY A 44 5.79 -0.13 0.37
CA GLY A 44 6.17 0.39 -0.94
C GLY A 44 7.24 -0.47 -1.62
N GLY A 45 8.25 -0.91 -0.88
CA GLY A 45 9.27 -1.84 -1.35
C GLY A 45 8.70 -3.21 -1.72
N TYR A 46 7.81 -3.76 -0.89
CA TYR A 46 7.12 -5.03 -1.16
C TYR A 46 6.30 -4.96 -2.46
N ASP A 47 5.46 -3.94 -2.61
CA ASP A 47 4.62 -3.77 -3.80
C ASP A 47 5.45 -3.49 -5.06
N GLY A 48 6.52 -2.69 -4.94
CA GLY A 48 7.42 -2.41 -6.05
C GLY A 48 8.09 -3.68 -6.58
N MET A 49 8.58 -4.54 -5.69
CA MET A 49 9.17 -5.81 -6.08
C MET A 49 8.13 -6.79 -6.63
N HIS A 50 6.91 -6.80 -6.07
CA HIS A 50 5.80 -7.58 -6.62
C HIS A 50 5.51 -7.18 -8.07
N LEU A 51 5.40 -5.88 -8.34
CA LEU A 51 5.18 -5.35 -9.68
C LEU A 51 6.28 -5.78 -10.66
N ILE A 52 7.55 -5.64 -10.25
CA ILE A 52 8.71 -6.03 -11.08
C ILE A 52 8.64 -7.54 -11.42
N TYR A 53 8.45 -8.40 -10.42
CA TYR A 53 8.36 -9.84 -10.65
C TYR A 53 7.17 -10.21 -11.52
N ALA A 54 6.02 -9.60 -11.32
CA ALA A 54 4.83 -9.85 -12.13
C ALA A 54 5.03 -9.39 -13.58
N ALA A 55 5.66 -8.23 -13.80
CA ALA A 55 5.98 -7.72 -15.14
C ALA A 55 6.99 -8.64 -15.85
N LEU A 56 8.08 -9.05 -15.19
CA LEU A 56 9.05 -10.00 -15.73
C LEU A 56 8.41 -11.33 -16.10
N LYS A 57 7.54 -11.85 -15.26
CA LYS A 57 6.79 -13.08 -15.56
C LYS A 57 5.91 -12.92 -16.80
N LYS A 58 5.22 -11.77 -16.93
CA LYS A 58 4.32 -11.48 -18.06
C LYS A 58 5.10 -11.29 -19.37
N THR A 59 6.32 -10.75 -19.32
CA THR A 59 7.20 -10.60 -20.50
C THR A 59 7.99 -11.87 -20.86
N GLY A 60 7.87 -12.94 -20.07
CA GLY A 60 8.65 -14.15 -20.27
C GLY A 60 10.14 -13.98 -19.94
N GLY A 61 10.47 -13.07 -19.02
CA GLY A 61 11.83 -12.77 -18.57
C GLY A 61 12.55 -11.71 -19.40
N LYS A 62 11.88 -11.06 -20.35
CA LYS A 62 12.46 -9.91 -21.05
C LYS A 62 12.61 -8.72 -20.11
N THR A 63 13.74 -8.03 -20.19
CA THR A 63 14.12 -6.91 -19.33
C THR A 63 14.13 -5.57 -20.05
N ASP A 64 13.66 -5.51 -21.30
CA ASP A 64 13.50 -4.24 -22.01
C ASP A 64 12.49 -3.34 -21.31
N GLY A 65 12.84 -2.07 -21.16
CA GLY A 65 12.05 -1.12 -20.37
C GLY A 65 10.64 -0.89 -20.95
N GLU A 66 10.50 -0.83 -22.26
CA GLU A 66 9.19 -0.64 -22.91
C GLU A 66 8.29 -1.86 -22.73
N ASP A 67 8.85 -3.07 -22.86
CA ASP A 67 8.13 -4.33 -22.62
C ASP A 67 7.66 -4.40 -21.14
N LEU A 68 8.51 -4.03 -20.18
CA LEU A 68 8.16 -4.02 -18.76
C LEU A 68 7.08 -2.99 -18.43
N ILE A 69 7.19 -1.77 -18.97
CA ILE A 69 6.19 -0.71 -18.79
C ILE A 69 4.85 -1.14 -19.40
N ALA A 70 4.85 -1.70 -20.60
CA ALA A 70 3.66 -2.20 -21.26
C ALA A 70 2.99 -3.34 -20.46
N ALA A 71 3.81 -4.23 -19.87
CA ALA A 71 3.33 -5.31 -19.02
C ALA A 71 2.71 -4.81 -17.72
N ALA A 72 3.28 -3.74 -17.11
CA ALA A 72 2.82 -3.18 -15.85
C ALA A 72 1.50 -2.39 -15.95
N LYS A 73 1.24 -1.75 -17.09
CA LYS A 73 0.01 -0.98 -17.32
C LYS A 73 -1.25 -1.80 -17.09
N GLY A 74 -2.16 -1.30 -16.26
CA GLY A 74 -3.42 -1.95 -15.92
C GLY A 74 -3.27 -3.19 -15.04
N MET A 75 -2.08 -3.48 -14.54
CA MET A 75 -1.85 -4.61 -13.64
C MET A 75 -2.52 -4.34 -12.29
N SER A 76 -3.21 -5.34 -11.76
CA SER A 76 -3.90 -5.27 -10.46
C SER A 76 -3.52 -6.47 -9.60
N TRP A 77 -3.41 -6.25 -8.31
CA TRP A 77 -3.19 -7.32 -7.31
C TRP A 77 -3.69 -6.93 -5.94
N GLU A 78 -3.86 -7.94 -5.08
CA GLU A 78 -4.12 -7.73 -3.66
C GLU A 78 -2.79 -7.54 -2.93
N SER A 79 -2.63 -6.37 -2.30
CA SER A 79 -1.48 -6.03 -1.47
C SER A 79 -1.84 -6.17 0.02
N PRO A 80 -0.86 -6.28 0.93
CA PRO A 80 -1.11 -6.16 2.36
C PRO A 80 -1.88 -4.90 2.79
N ARG A 81 -1.85 -3.83 1.99
CA ARG A 81 -2.61 -2.59 2.22
C ARG A 81 -3.94 -2.51 1.48
N GLY A 82 -4.41 -3.61 0.90
CA GLY A 82 -5.62 -3.68 0.08
C GLY A 82 -5.35 -3.70 -1.41
N PRO A 83 -6.41 -3.67 -2.24
CA PRO A 83 -6.28 -3.79 -3.68
C PRO A 83 -5.52 -2.62 -4.30
N ILE A 84 -4.66 -2.93 -5.27
CA ILE A 84 -3.85 -1.97 -6.01
C ILE A 84 -4.03 -2.22 -7.52
N THR A 85 -4.07 -1.14 -8.29
CA THR A 85 -4.03 -1.16 -9.74
C THR A 85 -3.05 -0.12 -10.25
N ILE A 86 -2.29 -0.45 -11.29
CA ILE A 86 -1.48 0.53 -12.04
C ILE A 86 -2.38 1.16 -13.09
N ASP A 87 -2.62 2.46 -13.00
CA ASP A 87 -3.42 3.20 -13.97
C ASP A 87 -2.82 3.05 -15.38
N PRO A 88 -3.56 2.52 -16.36
CA PRO A 88 -3.03 2.29 -17.70
C PRO A 88 -2.67 3.58 -18.45
N GLU A 89 -3.27 4.71 -18.08
CA GLU A 89 -3.03 6.00 -18.72
C GLU A 89 -1.89 6.76 -18.07
N THR A 90 -1.94 6.93 -16.74
CA THR A 90 -1.01 7.77 -16.01
C THR A 90 0.18 6.99 -15.46
N ARG A 91 0.06 5.68 -15.33
CA ARG A 91 1.03 4.75 -14.71
C ARG A 91 1.19 4.95 -13.21
N ASP A 92 0.32 5.76 -12.61
CA ASP A 92 0.27 5.92 -11.15
C ASP A 92 -0.45 4.75 -10.50
N ILE A 93 -0.31 4.66 -9.21
CA ILE A 93 -1.02 3.67 -8.41
C ILE A 93 -2.45 4.15 -8.13
N ILE A 94 -3.43 3.29 -8.37
CA ILE A 94 -4.79 3.41 -7.88
C ILE A 94 -4.87 2.55 -6.62
N GLN A 95 -5.25 3.14 -5.49
CA GLN A 95 -5.18 2.48 -4.19
C GLN A 95 -6.29 2.95 -3.24
N THR A 96 -6.45 2.23 -2.14
CA THR A 96 -7.26 2.68 -1.02
C THR A 96 -6.44 3.62 -0.13
N VAL A 97 -7.07 4.70 0.31
CA VAL A 97 -6.54 5.60 1.34
C VAL A 97 -7.40 5.42 2.59
N HIS A 98 -6.77 5.13 3.71
CA HIS A 98 -7.41 4.84 4.99
C HIS A 98 -7.33 6.04 5.92
N MET A 99 -8.39 6.24 6.69
CA MET A 99 -8.42 7.16 7.83
C MET A 99 -8.25 6.35 9.11
N PHE A 100 -7.36 6.81 9.97
CA PHE A 100 -7.08 6.18 11.25
C PHE A 100 -7.30 7.17 12.38
N GLN A 101 -7.69 6.66 13.54
CA GLN A 101 -7.69 7.38 14.79
C GLN A 101 -6.73 6.70 15.77
N VAL A 102 -5.95 7.48 16.50
CA VAL A 102 -5.09 6.95 17.55
C VAL A 102 -5.96 6.55 18.74
N GLU A 103 -5.98 5.27 19.05
CA GLU A 103 -6.74 4.70 20.15
C GLU A 103 -5.82 3.90 21.10
N LYS A 104 -6.26 3.76 22.35
CA LYS A 104 -5.59 2.90 23.31
C LYS A 104 -6.17 1.49 23.25
N VAL A 105 -5.37 0.54 22.80
CA VAL A 105 -5.73 -0.88 22.73
C VAL A 105 -4.84 -1.65 23.69
N GLY A 106 -5.37 -2.07 24.83
CA GLY A 106 -4.58 -2.58 25.94
C GLY A 106 -3.63 -1.49 26.45
N ASP A 107 -2.34 -1.77 26.49
CA ASP A 107 -1.29 -0.83 26.94
C ASP A 107 -0.60 -0.11 25.78
N GLN A 108 -1.09 -0.27 24.53
CA GLN A 108 -0.48 0.31 23.34
C GLN A 108 -1.39 1.39 22.71
N LEU A 109 -0.75 2.40 22.14
CA LEU A 109 -1.41 3.36 21.25
C LEU A 109 -1.28 2.85 19.82
N LEU A 110 -2.41 2.62 19.18
CA LEU A 110 -2.47 2.08 17.82
C LEU A 110 -3.27 3.03 16.93
N ASN A 111 -2.93 3.07 15.65
CA ASN A 111 -3.78 3.62 14.62
C ASN A 111 -4.90 2.63 14.31
N VAL A 112 -6.12 2.96 14.70
CA VAL A 112 -7.31 2.15 14.41
C VAL A 112 -7.99 2.71 13.17
N GLU A 113 -8.23 1.86 12.17
CA GLU A 113 -8.91 2.26 10.94
C GLU A 113 -10.38 2.60 11.25
N ILE A 114 -10.80 3.81 10.91
CA ILE A 114 -12.16 4.32 11.16
C ILE A 114 -12.94 4.54 9.87
N ASP A 115 -12.24 4.77 8.74
CA ASP A 115 -12.86 4.98 7.43
C ASP A 115 -11.85 4.75 6.30
N LYS A 116 -12.32 4.70 5.05
CA LYS A 116 -11.47 4.56 3.87
C LYS A 116 -12.11 5.17 2.64
N VAL A 117 -11.27 5.57 1.69
CA VAL A 117 -11.66 5.97 0.33
C VAL A 117 -10.99 5.00 -0.64
N GLU A 118 -11.80 4.26 -1.38
CA GLU A 118 -11.31 3.26 -2.34
C GLU A 118 -11.05 3.86 -3.72
N ASN A 119 -10.17 3.21 -4.50
CA ASN A 119 -9.88 3.57 -5.90
C ASN A 119 -9.40 5.02 -6.08
N VAL A 120 -8.63 5.53 -5.13
CA VAL A 120 -8.06 6.88 -5.19
C VAL A 120 -6.99 6.92 -6.29
N LYS A 121 -7.18 7.81 -7.26
CA LYS A 121 -6.24 8.15 -8.32
C LYS A 121 -5.46 9.42 -7.98
N ASP A 122 -4.40 9.73 -8.74
CA ASP A 122 -3.69 11.00 -8.60
C ASP A 122 -4.65 12.18 -8.94
N PRO A 123 -5.03 13.01 -7.94
CA PRO A 123 -6.01 14.08 -8.14
C PRO A 123 -5.45 15.23 -9.00
N VAL A 124 -4.14 15.35 -9.13
CA VAL A 124 -3.52 16.38 -9.98
C VAL A 124 -3.65 15.97 -11.44
N LYS A 125 -3.27 14.74 -11.76
CA LYS A 125 -3.38 14.23 -13.15
C LYS A 125 -4.83 14.09 -13.60
N GLU A 126 -5.76 13.72 -12.72
CA GLU A 126 -7.18 13.69 -13.06
C GLU A 126 -7.70 15.10 -13.43
N ARG A 127 -7.26 16.14 -12.74
CA ARG A 127 -7.63 17.53 -13.07
C ARG A 127 -6.99 18.04 -14.36
N MET A 128 -5.84 17.53 -14.75
CA MET A 128 -5.14 17.92 -15.98
C MET A 128 -5.76 17.31 -17.24
N LYS A 129 -6.70 16.38 -17.12
CA LYS A 129 -7.44 15.78 -18.25
C LYS A 129 -8.58 16.67 -18.79
N HIS A 130 -8.86 17.76 -18.09
CA HIS A 130 -9.88 18.75 -18.43
C HIS A 130 -9.24 20.12 -18.69
#